data_d205b37175fdb1f0227fb3999b597782
#
_entry.id   d205b37175fdb1f0227fb3999b597782
#
_cell.length_a   1.000
_cell.length_b   1.000
_cell.length_c   1.000
_cell.angle_alpha   90.00
_cell.angle_beta   90.00
_cell.angle_gamma   90.00
#
_symmetry.space_group_name_H-M   'P 1'
#
loop_
_entity.id
_entity.type
_entity.pdbx_description
1 polymer ?
#
loop_
_entity_poly.entity_id
_entity_poly.type
_entity_poly.pdbx_seq_one_letter_code
_entity_poly.pdbx_strand_id
1 'polypeptide(L)'
;MTIVIYSKNNCQYCTKAKGLLDKLRLDYTEKKLEEFESVEKMLEDIGKNVRQMPQIKIDDKLIGGYNQLIEHFVLQGKVNYKGEVQ
;
A
#
# COMPACT_ATOMS: atom_id res chain seq x y z
N MET A 1 -12.35 8.20 0.78
CA MET A 1 -11.02 7.74 1.22
C MET A 1 -10.10 7.65 0.00
N THR A 2 -8.97 8.32 0.06
CA THR A 2 -8.00 8.30 -1.03
C THR A 2 -6.87 7.35 -0.68
N ILE A 3 -6.62 6.35 -1.51
CA ILE A 3 -5.59 5.35 -1.25
C ILE A 3 -4.54 5.43 -2.35
N VAL A 4 -3.27 5.53 -1.96
CA VAL A 4 -2.14 5.48 -2.88
C VAL A 4 -1.23 4.34 -2.43
N ILE A 5 -0.88 3.45 -3.36
CA ILE A 5 0.05 2.36 -3.11
C ILE A 5 1.31 2.59 -3.93
N TYR A 6 2.45 2.63 -3.23
CA TYR A 6 3.76 2.69 -3.86
C TYR A 6 4.29 1.27 -3.98
N SER A 7 4.62 0.87 -5.20
CA SER A 7 4.98 -0.51 -5.50
C SER A 7 6.22 -0.57 -6.40
N LYS A 8 6.61 -1.78 -6.76
CA LYS A 8 7.68 -2.04 -7.74
C LYS A 8 7.38 -3.35 -8.44
N ASN A 9 8.05 -3.60 -9.56
CA ASN A 9 7.94 -4.88 -10.27
C ASN A 9 8.50 -6.02 -9.42
N ASN A 10 8.00 -7.23 -9.63
CA ASN A 10 8.44 -8.44 -8.93
C ASN A 10 8.34 -8.32 -7.41
N CYS A 11 7.25 -7.74 -6.93
CA CYS A 11 7.01 -7.53 -5.50
C CYS A 11 5.76 -8.31 -5.09
N GLN A 12 5.97 -9.42 -4.38
CA GLN A 12 4.89 -10.30 -3.93
C GLN A 12 3.93 -9.59 -2.98
N TYR A 13 4.45 -8.84 -2.04
CA TYR A 13 3.61 -8.13 -1.07
C TYR A 13 2.87 -6.95 -1.69
N CYS A 14 3.44 -6.35 -2.75
CA CYS A 14 2.72 -5.33 -3.51
C CYS A 14 1.49 -5.93 -4.17
N THR A 15 1.62 -7.11 -4.77
CA THR A 15 0.51 -7.85 -5.37
C THR A 15 -0.54 -8.22 -4.32
N LYS A 16 -0.10 -8.67 -3.14
CA LYS A 16 -1.02 -9.00 -2.05
C LYS A 16 -1.79 -7.77 -1.56
N ALA A 17 -1.12 -6.64 -1.44
CA ALA A 17 -1.76 -5.40 -1.00
C ALA A 17 -2.82 -4.95 -1.99
N LYS A 18 -2.49 -4.97 -3.29
CA LYS A 18 -3.47 -4.63 -4.33
C LYS A 18 -4.65 -5.60 -4.33
N GLY A 19 -4.37 -6.89 -4.16
CA GLY A 19 -5.42 -7.92 -4.08
C GLY A 19 -6.36 -7.68 -2.92
N LEU A 20 -5.84 -7.26 -1.77
CA LEU A 20 -6.67 -6.94 -0.61
C LEU A 20 -7.60 -5.76 -0.90
N LEU A 21 -7.05 -4.70 -1.50
CA LEU A 21 -7.86 -3.53 -1.86
C LEU A 21 -8.95 -3.90 -2.87
N ASP A 22 -8.62 -4.76 -3.85
CA ASP A 22 -9.59 -5.24 -4.83
C ASP A 22 -10.70 -6.05 -4.16
N LYS A 23 -10.37 -6.93 -3.22
CA LYS A 23 -11.36 -7.71 -2.47
C LYS A 23 -12.31 -6.82 -1.69
N LEU A 24 -11.80 -5.72 -1.17
CA LEU A 24 -12.61 -4.75 -0.42
C LEU A 24 -13.35 -3.77 -1.33
N ARG A 25 -13.15 -3.89 -2.65
CA ARG A 25 -13.76 -3.03 -3.67
C ARG A 25 -13.43 -1.56 -3.45
N LEU A 26 -12.18 -1.31 -3.07
CA LEU A 26 -11.67 0.04 -2.85
C LEU A 26 -10.81 0.47 -4.02
N ASP A 27 -11.06 1.65 -4.54
CA ASP A 27 -10.23 2.24 -5.58
C ASP A 27 -8.92 2.75 -4.97
N TYR A 28 -7.86 2.66 -5.75
CA TYR A 28 -6.55 3.14 -5.34
C TYR A 28 -5.75 3.60 -6.54
N THR A 29 -4.76 4.44 -6.28
CA THR A 29 -3.78 4.85 -7.28
C THR A 29 -2.48 4.10 -7.02
N GLU A 30 -1.94 3.45 -8.03
CA GLU A 30 -0.66 2.77 -7.93
C GLU A 30 0.44 3.63 -8.53
N LYS A 31 1.52 3.86 -7.78
CA LYS A 31 2.72 4.55 -8.25
C LYS A 31 3.88 3.58 -8.15
N LYS A 32 4.43 3.17 -9.28
CA LYS A 32 5.51 2.19 -9.34
C LYS A 32 6.88 2.87 -9.32
N LEU A 33 7.83 2.23 -8.64
CA LEU A 33 9.22 2.70 -8.63
C LEU A 33 9.74 2.95 -10.05
N GLU A 34 9.40 2.06 -10.98
CA GLU A 34 9.84 2.13 -12.36
C GLU A 34 9.30 3.36 -13.11
N GLU A 35 8.29 4.03 -12.55
CA GLU A 35 7.70 5.23 -13.12
C GLU A 35 8.39 6.52 -12.62
N PHE A 36 9.22 6.41 -11.59
CA PHE A 36 9.97 7.56 -11.05
C PHE A 36 11.34 7.63 -11.70
N GLU A 37 11.92 8.83 -11.74
CA GLU A 37 13.26 9.03 -12.28
C GLU A 37 14.33 8.29 -11.46
N SER A 38 14.09 8.18 -10.15
CA SER A 38 15.05 7.56 -9.23
C SER A 38 14.34 7.10 -7.96
N VAL A 39 15.03 6.27 -7.17
CA VAL A 39 14.54 5.86 -5.85
C VAL A 39 14.33 7.10 -4.97
N GLU A 40 15.23 8.05 -5.03
CA GLU A 40 15.15 9.28 -4.21
C GLU A 40 13.88 10.06 -4.53
N LYS A 41 13.49 10.13 -5.80
CA LYS A 41 12.26 10.82 -6.21
C LYS A 41 11.03 10.14 -5.64
N MET A 42 11.02 8.80 -5.65
CA MET A 42 9.93 8.05 -5.05
C MET A 42 9.86 8.29 -3.54
N LEU A 43 11.00 8.28 -2.85
CA LEU A 43 11.04 8.51 -1.41
C LEU A 43 10.57 9.92 -1.05
N GLU A 44 10.86 10.91 -1.89
CA GLU A 44 10.33 12.27 -1.70
C GLU A 44 8.80 12.28 -1.79
N ASP A 45 8.25 11.55 -2.75
CA ASP A 45 6.80 11.47 -2.93
C ASP A 45 6.14 10.77 -1.74
N ILE A 46 6.76 9.69 -1.24
CA ILE A 46 6.28 8.98 -0.06
C ILE A 46 6.36 9.87 1.18
N GLY A 47 7.41 10.70 1.28
CA GLY A 47 7.62 11.60 2.40
C GLY A 47 8.39 10.97 3.56
N LYS A 48 8.99 9.80 3.35
CA LYS A 48 9.77 9.12 4.38
C LYS A 48 10.82 8.24 3.72
N ASN A 49 11.96 8.11 4.36
CA ASN A 49 13.03 7.24 3.90
C ASN A 49 12.72 5.80 4.30
N VAL A 50 12.14 5.03 3.37
CA VAL A 50 11.75 3.64 3.60
C VAL A 50 12.57 2.74 2.69
N ARG A 51 12.69 1.46 3.07
CA ARG A 51 13.49 0.48 2.31
C ARG A 51 12.66 -0.63 1.70
N GLN A 52 11.38 -0.70 2.03
CA GLN A 52 10.53 -1.80 1.62
C GLN A 52 9.32 -1.31 0.85
N MET A 53 8.88 -2.10 -0.10
CA MET A 53 7.62 -1.92 -0.82
C MET A 53 6.73 -3.10 -0.48
N PRO A 54 5.41 -2.94 -0.47
CA PRO A 54 4.68 -1.70 -0.79
C PRO A 54 4.72 -0.69 0.35
N GLN A 55 4.40 0.55 0.04
CA GLN A 55 4.09 1.58 1.03
C GLN A 55 2.73 2.17 0.67
N ILE A 56 1.88 2.34 1.64
CA ILE A 56 0.51 2.75 1.41
C ILE A 56 0.20 4.05 2.16
N LYS A 57 -0.43 4.99 1.46
CA LYS A 57 -0.98 6.20 2.06
C LYS A 57 -2.51 6.12 2.00
N ILE A 58 -3.15 6.52 3.09
CA ILE A 58 -4.61 6.68 3.14
C ILE A 58 -4.88 8.11 3.58
N ASP A 59 -5.57 8.86 2.73
CA ASP A 59 -5.88 10.28 2.94
C ASP A 59 -4.60 11.08 3.27
N ASP A 60 -3.56 10.87 2.44
CA ASP A 60 -2.24 11.51 2.53
C ASP A 60 -1.42 11.13 3.76
N LYS A 61 -1.88 10.17 4.56
CA LYS A 61 -1.11 9.67 5.70
C LYS A 61 -0.44 8.35 5.36
N LEU A 62 0.86 8.27 5.53
CA LEU A 62 1.59 7.03 5.33
C LEU A 62 1.26 6.06 6.47
N ILE A 63 0.64 4.94 6.14
CA ILE A 63 0.30 3.91 7.15
C ILE A 63 1.34 2.80 7.22
N GLY A 64 2.19 2.67 6.19
CA GLY A 64 3.25 1.67 6.14
C GLY A 64 3.07 0.66 5.03
N GLY A 65 3.50 -0.57 5.28
CA GLY A 65 3.47 -1.64 4.29
C GLY A 65 2.23 -2.51 4.36
N TYR A 66 2.37 -3.73 3.82
CA TYR A 66 1.25 -4.67 3.72
C TYR A 66 0.68 -5.05 5.11
N ASN A 67 1.56 -5.33 6.09
CA ASN A 67 1.10 -5.72 7.42
C ASN A 67 0.31 -4.59 8.09
N GLN A 68 0.77 -3.35 7.93
CA GLN A 68 0.08 -2.18 8.46
C GLN A 68 -1.25 -1.96 7.76
N LEU A 69 -1.33 -2.28 6.47
CA LEU A 69 -2.58 -2.19 5.72
C LEU A 69 -3.62 -3.18 6.27
N ILE A 70 -3.20 -4.43 6.51
CA ILE A 70 -4.08 -5.43 7.11
C ILE A 70 -4.55 -4.97 8.47
N GLU A 71 -3.64 -4.52 9.32
CA GLU A 71 -3.97 -4.05 10.66
C GLU A 71 -4.99 -2.90 10.60
N HIS A 72 -4.80 -1.98 9.67
CA HIS A 72 -5.72 -0.86 9.48
C HIS A 72 -7.14 -1.35 9.24
N PHE A 73 -7.32 -2.33 8.37
CA PHE A 73 -8.66 -2.85 8.05
C PHE A 73 -9.18 -3.84 9.10
N VAL A 74 -8.31 -4.54 9.82
CA VAL A 74 -8.72 -5.35 10.97
C VAL A 74 -9.37 -4.47 12.03
N LEU A 75 -8.74 -3.34 12.32
CA LEU A 75 -9.27 -2.40 13.31
C LEU A 75 -10.61 -1.80 12.90
N GLN A 76 -10.89 -1.78 11.59
CA GLN A 76 -12.19 -1.33 11.07
C GLN A 76 -13.19 -2.48 10.93
N GLY A 77 -12.82 -3.71 11.30
CA GLY A 77 -13.69 -4.87 11.20
C GLY A 77 -13.94 -5.37 9.78
N LYS A 78 -13.11 -4.96 8.81
CA LYS A 78 -13.31 -5.32 7.40
C LYS A 78 -12.61 -6.61 6.99
N VAL A 79 -11.53 -6.97 7.66
CA VAL A 79 -10.78 -8.21 7.40
C VAL A 79 -10.31 -8.80 8.72
N ASN A 80 -9.91 -10.08 8.68
CA ASN A 80 -9.19 -10.69 9.80
C ASN A 80 -7.68 -10.58 9.56
N TYR A 81 -6.88 -11.07 10.49
CA TYR A 81 -5.41 -10.97 10.39
C TYR A 81 -4.82 -11.81 9.26
N LYS A 82 -5.61 -12.70 8.66
CA LYS A 82 -5.18 -13.44 7.46
C LYS A 82 -5.48 -12.68 6.18
N GLY A 83 -6.08 -11.49 6.28
CA GLY A 83 -6.48 -10.70 5.12
C GLY A 83 -7.79 -11.18 4.49
N GLU A 84 -8.54 -12.02 5.17
CA GLU A 84 -9.82 -12.49 4.68
C GLU A 84 -10.91 -11.48 4.99
N VAL A 85 -11.73 -11.18 3.99
CA VAL A 85 -12.84 -10.23 4.12
C VAL A 85 -13.91 -10.79 5.04
N GLN A 86 -14.37 -9.94 5.95
CA GLN A 86 -15.44 -10.30 6.88
C GLN A 86 -16.76 -9.64 6.53
#